data_735f703ed55e586d7f463270149bf9ae
#
_entry.id   735f703ed55e586d7f463270149bf9ae
#
_cell.length_a   1.000
_cell.length_b   1.000
_cell.length_c   1.000
_cell.angle_alpha   90.00
_cell.angle_beta   90.00
_cell.angle_gamma   90.00
#
_symmetry.space_group_name_H-M   'P 1'
#
loop_
_entity.id
_entity.type
_entity.pdbx_description
1 polymer ?
#
loop_
_entity_poly.entity_id
_entity_poly.type
_entity_poly.pdbx_seq_one_letter_code
_entity_poly.pdbx_strand_id
1 'polypeptide(L)'
;MLLTTKFPLVNQKFYQDHQLGNIDASLNEIDQNYGAIVDVVSQNSNVPKALLTAMIFIESEGKEKAKNKASGAIGLMQITLATATDQLHAEIKKGRLTPQERAYIVAQVGEDKMACVEKMQYMGHKLKCNNNTGVVFTESDLFKPELNIAIGAIYLGQLIDKHTEGDQVRIDKVVINYNRGAFAKVPVGNPEQVYKLAGNLETRNYIAKLAGVNGIMTRA
;
A
#
# COMPACT_ATOMS: atom_id res chain seq x y z
N MET A 1 -3.32 15.42 -2.62
CA MET A 1 -2.92 15.26 -4.03
C MET A 1 -4.11 14.73 -4.82
N LEU A 2 -4.54 15.41 -5.87
CA LEU A 2 -5.56 14.87 -6.77
C LEU A 2 -4.82 13.97 -7.78
N LEU A 3 -5.22 12.70 -7.89
CA LEU A 3 -4.76 11.86 -8.99
C LEU A 3 -5.32 12.45 -10.30
N THR A 4 -4.46 13.08 -11.09
CA THR A 4 -4.84 13.53 -12.44
C THR A 4 -4.90 12.38 -13.45
N THR A 5 -4.56 11.19 -13.00
CA THR A 5 -4.55 9.96 -13.79
C THR A 5 -5.97 9.56 -14.19
N LYS A 6 -6.21 9.46 -15.50
CA LYS A 6 -7.49 8.98 -16.04
C LYS A 6 -7.50 7.46 -16.12
N PHE A 7 -8.60 6.85 -15.68
CA PHE A 7 -8.80 5.41 -15.78
C PHE A 7 -9.85 5.08 -16.88
N PRO A 8 -9.77 3.90 -17.53
CA PRO A 8 -8.78 2.84 -17.34
C PRO A 8 -7.41 3.19 -17.93
N LEU A 9 -6.32 2.64 -17.34
CA LEU A 9 -4.95 2.79 -17.84
C LEU A 9 -4.58 1.73 -18.88
N VAL A 10 -5.21 0.55 -18.79
CA VAL A 10 -4.98 -0.58 -19.71
C VAL A 10 -6.32 -1.11 -20.20
N ASN A 11 -6.33 -1.59 -21.45
CA ASN A 11 -7.56 -2.10 -22.10
C ASN A 11 -7.94 -3.52 -21.64
N GLN A 12 -7.24 -4.04 -20.64
CA GLN A 12 -7.52 -5.36 -20.10
C GLN A 12 -8.72 -5.30 -19.13
N LYS A 13 -9.72 -6.17 -19.37
CA LYS A 13 -10.85 -6.39 -18.50
C LYS A 13 -10.57 -7.58 -17.58
N PHE A 14 -10.47 -7.35 -16.27
CA PHE A 14 -10.31 -8.43 -15.28
C PHE A 14 -11.67 -8.87 -14.74
N TYR A 15 -12.47 -7.92 -14.25
CA TYR A 15 -13.80 -8.21 -13.73
C TYR A 15 -14.85 -8.25 -14.85
N GLN A 16 -15.71 -9.27 -14.80
CA GLN A 16 -16.84 -9.37 -15.71
C GLN A 16 -18.02 -8.50 -15.20
N ASP A 17 -18.91 -8.10 -16.10
CA ASP A 17 -20.01 -7.17 -15.76
C ASP A 17 -20.93 -7.69 -14.65
N HIS A 18 -21.20 -9.00 -14.61
CA HIS A 18 -21.99 -9.64 -13.55
C HIS A 18 -21.34 -9.62 -12.16
N GLN A 19 -20.03 -9.37 -12.05
CA GLN A 19 -19.31 -9.29 -10.78
C GLN A 19 -19.34 -7.89 -10.17
N LEU A 20 -19.67 -6.86 -10.97
CA LEU A 20 -19.51 -5.46 -10.56
C LEU A 20 -20.40 -5.09 -9.36
N GLY A 21 -21.62 -5.61 -9.29
CA GLY A 21 -22.50 -5.37 -8.14
C GLY A 21 -21.92 -5.91 -6.82
N ASN A 22 -21.27 -7.07 -6.85
CA ASN A 22 -20.61 -7.63 -5.68
C ASN A 22 -19.38 -6.83 -5.28
N ILE A 23 -18.63 -6.30 -6.26
CA ILE A 23 -17.47 -5.44 -6.00
C ILE A 23 -17.93 -4.15 -5.34
N ASP A 24 -18.98 -3.50 -5.86
CA ASP A 24 -19.54 -2.28 -5.26
C ASP A 24 -20.01 -2.53 -3.83
N ALA A 25 -20.67 -3.66 -3.58
CA ALA A 25 -21.09 -4.04 -2.22
C ALA A 25 -19.87 -4.19 -1.28
N SER A 26 -18.81 -4.85 -1.75
CA SER A 26 -17.57 -5.00 -0.95
C SER A 26 -16.85 -3.68 -0.71
N LEU A 27 -16.81 -2.78 -1.70
CA LEU A 27 -16.23 -1.44 -1.52
C LEU A 27 -17.03 -0.61 -0.51
N ASN A 28 -18.36 -0.69 -0.55
CA ASN A 28 -19.25 -0.05 0.42
C ASN A 28 -19.02 -0.62 1.84
N GLU A 29 -18.86 -1.93 1.98
CA GLU A 29 -18.55 -2.57 3.26
C GLU A 29 -17.17 -2.11 3.82
N ILE A 30 -16.17 -1.99 2.97
CA ILE A 30 -14.86 -1.44 3.34
C ILE A 30 -15.00 0.01 3.80
N ASP A 31 -15.76 0.83 3.09
CA ASP A 31 -15.99 2.23 3.49
C ASP A 31 -16.76 2.33 4.81
N GLN A 32 -17.78 1.50 5.03
CA GLN A 32 -18.51 1.44 6.30
C GLN A 32 -17.62 1.04 7.48
N ASN A 33 -16.76 0.04 7.30
CA ASN A 33 -15.94 -0.50 8.37
C ASN A 33 -14.66 0.32 8.64
N TYR A 34 -14.05 0.88 7.58
CA TYR A 34 -12.72 1.49 7.65
C TYR A 34 -12.66 2.91 7.08
N GLY A 35 -13.76 3.45 6.55
CA GLY A 35 -13.79 4.76 5.88
C GLY A 35 -13.25 5.89 6.76
N ALA A 36 -13.61 5.93 8.05
CA ALA A 36 -13.10 6.93 8.99
C ALA A 36 -11.56 6.83 9.16
N ILE A 37 -11.01 5.61 9.20
CA ILE A 37 -9.56 5.38 9.29
C ILE A 37 -8.89 5.83 7.99
N VAL A 38 -9.46 5.43 6.86
CA VAL A 38 -8.95 5.77 5.52
C VAL A 38 -8.96 7.29 5.30
N ASP A 39 -10.00 8.01 5.77
CA ASP A 39 -10.09 9.46 5.69
C ASP A 39 -8.95 10.14 6.47
N VAL A 40 -8.73 9.75 7.72
CA VAL A 40 -7.64 10.27 8.55
C VAL A 40 -6.28 9.98 7.93
N VAL A 41 -6.05 8.76 7.49
CA VAL A 41 -4.78 8.35 6.90
C VAL A 41 -4.54 9.05 5.56
N SER A 42 -5.56 9.16 4.71
CA SER A 42 -5.47 9.87 3.42
C SER A 42 -5.09 11.34 3.61
N GLN A 43 -5.70 12.02 4.59
CA GLN A 43 -5.37 13.41 4.91
C GLN A 43 -3.93 13.58 5.40
N ASN A 44 -3.43 12.65 6.19
CA ASN A 44 -2.08 12.72 6.75
C ASN A 44 -0.99 12.34 5.73
N SER A 45 -1.22 11.32 4.90
CA SER A 45 -0.22 10.74 4.00
C SER A 45 -0.23 11.31 2.57
N ASN A 46 -1.19 12.17 2.22
CA ASN A 46 -1.45 12.61 0.84
C ASN A 46 -1.73 11.50 -0.17
N VAL A 47 -2.02 10.28 0.28
CA VAL A 47 -2.45 9.18 -0.59
C VAL A 47 -3.97 9.26 -0.77
N PRO A 48 -4.48 9.29 -2.01
CA PRO A 48 -5.93 9.43 -2.25
C PRO A 48 -6.76 8.32 -1.59
N LYS A 49 -7.87 8.71 -0.94
CA LYS A 49 -8.84 7.78 -0.32
C LYS A 49 -9.22 6.64 -1.26
N ALA A 50 -9.60 6.98 -2.49
CA ALA A 50 -10.00 6.00 -3.50
C ALA A 50 -8.91 4.93 -3.75
N LEU A 51 -7.63 5.34 -3.78
CA LEU A 51 -6.53 4.40 -3.96
C LEU A 51 -6.34 3.50 -2.73
N LEU A 52 -6.43 4.06 -1.51
CA LEU A 52 -6.35 3.26 -0.28
C LEU A 52 -7.47 2.22 -0.21
N THR A 53 -8.71 2.62 -0.46
CA THR A 53 -9.88 1.71 -0.49
C THR A 53 -9.70 0.62 -1.55
N ALA A 54 -9.24 0.99 -2.74
CA ALA A 54 -8.98 0.03 -3.82
C ALA A 54 -7.89 -0.98 -3.45
N MET A 55 -6.82 -0.52 -2.79
CA MET A 55 -5.74 -1.39 -2.32
C MET A 55 -6.22 -2.35 -1.23
N ILE A 56 -6.99 -1.88 -0.24
CA ILE A 56 -7.60 -2.74 0.79
C ILE A 56 -8.45 -3.84 0.15
N PHE A 57 -9.27 -3.48 -0.85
CA PHE A 57 -10.09 -4.47 -1.55
C PHE A 57 -9.23 -5.52 -2.26
N ILE A 58 -8.21 -5.11 -3.02
CA ILE A 58 -7.38 -6.03 -3.82
C ILE A 58 -6.53 -6.95 -2.94
N GLU A 59 -6.01 -6.44 -1.82
CA GLU A 59 -5.09 -7.14 -0.93
C GLU A 59 -5.79 -8.13 0.00
N SER A 60 -6.95 -7.75 0.55
CA SER A 60 -7.60 -8.53 1.61
C SER A 60 -9.11 -8.70 1.46
N GLU A 61 -9.74 -8.04 0.47
CA GLU A 61 -11.20 -7.92 0.39
C GLU A 61 -11.82 -7.36 1.69
N GLY A 62 -11.10 -6.47 2.39
CA GLY A 62 -11.53 -5.90 3.66
C GLY A 62 -11.37 -6.83 4.88
N LYS A 63 -10.69 -7.97 4.75
CA LYS A 63 -10.48 -8.90 5.85
C LYS A 63 -9.30 -8.48 6.73
N GLU A 64 -9.56 -7.86 7.89
CA GLU A 64 -8.52 -7.33 8.79
C GLU A 64 -7.50 -8.37 9.28
N LYS A 65 -7.92 -9.63 9.42
CA LYS A 65 -7.06 -10.74 9.86
C LYS A 65 -6.53 -11.60 8.72
N ALA A 66 -6.56 -11.08 7.50
CA ALA A 66 -5.97 -11.77 6.36
C ALA A 66 -4.48 -12.01 6.60
N LYS A 67 -4.02 -13.22 6.30
CA LYS A 67 -2.60 -13.60 6.41
C LYS A 67 -2.22 -14.50 5.25
N ASN A 68 -1.23 -14.08 4.49
CA ASN A 68 -0.62 -14.90 3.45
C ASN A 68 0.53 -15.71 4.07
N LYS A 69 0.35 -17.02 4.20
CA LYS A 69 1.35 -17.92 4.81
C LYS A 69 2.65 -18.01 4.01
N ALA A 70 2.60 -17.81 2.69
CA ALA A 70 3.78 -17.93 1.84
C ALA A 70 4.67 -16.68 1.91
N SER A 71 4.08 -15.48 1.90
CA SER A 71 4.82 -14.21 1.94
C SER A 71 4.99 -13.66 3.37
N GLY A 72 4.16 -14.07 4.31
CA GLY A 72 4.06 -13.47 5.64
C GLY A 72 3.35 -12.11 5.65
N ALA A 73 2.64 -11.77 4.58
CA ALA A 73 1.84 -10.55 4.48
C ALA A 73 0.60 -10.62 5.38
N ILE A 74 0.24 -9.49 6.03
CA ILE A 74 -0.73 -9.43 7.12
C ILE A 74 -1.66 -8.23 6.94
N GLY A 75 -2.93 -8.42 7.29
CA GLY A 75 -3.93 -7.38 7.47
C GLY A 75 -4.50 -6.82 6.19
N LEU A 76 -5.18 -5.69 6.31
CA LEU A 76 -5.96 -5.07 5.24
C LEU A 76 -5.16 -4.74 3.99
N MET A 77 -3.93 -4.27 4.13
CA MET A 77 -3.04 -3.88 3.04
C MET A 77 -1.89 -4.87 2.82
N GLN A 78 -1.98 -6.08 3.39
CA GLN A 78 -1.04 -7.20 3.21
C GLN A 78 0.43 -6.78 3.37
N ILE A 79 0.75 -6.13 4.49
CA ILE A 79 2.10 -5.66 4.83
C ILE A 79 2.84 -6.73 5.62
N THR A 80 4.10 -7.03 5.24
CA THR A 80 4.96 -7.91 6.06
C THR A 80 5.57 -7.15 7.24
N LEU A 81 5.95 -7.85 8.30
CA LEU A 81 6.60 -7.23 9.48
C LEU A 81 7.89 -6.49 9.11
N ALA A 82 8.68 -7.04 8.18
CA ALA A 82 9.90 -6.41 7.69
C ALA A 82 9.56 -5.14 6.90
N THR A 83 8.59 -5.22 5.95
CA THR A 83 8.16 -4.06 5.18
C THR A 83 7.65 -2.95 6.08
N ALA A 84 6.86 -3.26 7.12
CA ALA A 84 6.35 -2.26 8.06
C ALA A 84 7.47 -1.49 8.73
N THR A 85 8.48 -2.20 9.24
CA THR A 85 9.62 -1.59 9.92
C THR A 85 10.48 -0.78 8.94
N ASP A 86 10.81 -1.35 7.78
CA ASP A 86 11.70 -0.74 6.79
C ASP A 86 11.10 0.54 6.19
N GLN A 87 9.81 0.51 5.83
CA GLN A 87 9.18 1.67 5.20
C GLN A 87 8.97 2.82 6.18
N LEU A 88 8.56 2.52 7.43
CA LEU A 88 8.45 3.56 8.45
C LEU A 88 9.83 4.17 8.76
N HIS A 89 10.87 3.34 8.94
CA HIS A 89 12.23 3.83 9.15
C HIS A 89 12.72 4.69 7.97
N ALA A 90 12.47 4.26 6.73
CA ALA A 90 12.86 5.02 5.55
C ALA A 90 12.16 6.39 5.49
N GLU A 91 10.89 6.47 5.89
CA GLU A 91 10.14 7.74 5.94
C GLU A 91 10.70 8.69 6.97
N ILE A 92 11.03 8.16 8.17
CA ILE A 92 11.69 8.92 9.25
C ILE A 92 13.05 9.45 8.80
N LYS A 93 13.89 8.61 8.19
CA LYS A 93 15.23 9.00 7.75
C LYS A 93 15.24 10.05 6.65
N LYS A 94 14.19 10.08 5.83
CA LYS A 94 13.99 11.13 4.82
C LYS A 94 13.40 12.42 5.40
N GLY A 95 13.05 12.45 6.69
CA GLY A 95 12.42 13.59 7.34
C GLY A 95 11.00 13.89 6.81
N ARG A 96 10.31 12.87 6.31
CA ARG A 96 8.99 13.03 5.68
C ARG A 96 7.83 12.61 6.57
N LEU A 97 8.09 11.81 7.61
CA LEU A 97 7.07 11.46 8.58
C LEU A 97 6.59 12.72 9.32
N THR A 98 5.34 13.09 9.10
CA THR A 98 4.77 14.27 9.74
C THR A 98 4.53 14.03 11.23
N PRO A 99 4.47 15.10 12.08
CA PRO A 99 4.10 14.95 13.49
C PRO A 99 2.75 14.27 13.70
N GLN A 100 1.79 14.51 12.81
CA GLN A 100 0.45 13.92 12.85
C GLN A 100 0.50 12.40 12.57
N GLU A 101 1.21 11.98 11.53
CA GLU A 101 1.42 10.55 11.24
C GLU A 101 2.16 9.85 12.38
N ARG A 102 3.21 10.50 12.91
CA ARG A 102 3.94 9.97 14.06
C ARG A 102 3.01 9.74 15.25
N ALA A 103 2.24 10.75 15.63
CA ALA A 103 1.31 10.66 16.76
C ALA A 103 0.25 9.57 16.54
N TYR A 104 -0.26 9.45 15.30
CA TYR A 104 -1.23 8.42 14.93
C TYR A 104 -0.64 7.01 15.10
N ILE A 105 0.59 6.78 14.64
CA ILE A 105 1.28 5.48 14.78
C ILE A 105 1.60 5.18 16.24
N VAL A 106 2.10 6.17 16.99
CA VAL A 106 2.40 6.02 18.44
C VAL A 106 1.16 5.59 19.21
N ALA A 107 -0.01 6.15 18.89
CA ALA A 107 -1.26 5.75 19.53
C ALA A 107 -1.59 4.26 19.35
N GLN A 108 -1.10 3.62 18.27
CA GLN A 108 -1.35 2.21 17.96
C GLN A 108 -0.32 1.26 18.61
N VAL A 109 0.94 1.67 18.70
CA VAL A 109 2.05 0.77 19.05
C VAL A 109 2.82 1.17 20.32
N GLY A 110 2.62 2.39 20.81
CA GLY A 110 3.34 2.97 21.92
C GLY A 110 4.67 3.63 21.54
N GLU A 111 5.14 4.52 22.41
CA GLU A 111 6.35 5.31 22.20
C GLU A 111 7.62 4.44 22.12
N ASP A 112 7.70 3.36 22.89
CA ASP A 112 8.88 2.48 22.93
C ASP A 112 9.18 1.85 21.57
N LYS A 113 8.16 1.33 20.87
CA LYS A 113 8.32 0.77 19.53
C LYS A 113 8.66 1.87 18.52
N MET A 114 8.02 3.03 18.61
CA MET A 114 8.31 4.15 17.73
C MET A 114 9.76 4.63 17.91
N ALA A 115 10.19 4.86 19.14
CA ALA A 115 11.57 5.25 19.47
C ALA A 115 12.59 4.20 19.00
N CYS A 116 12.22 2.92 19.03
CA CYS A 116 13.05 1.86 18.47
C CYS A 116 13.24 2.04 16.95
N VAL A 117 12.16 2.26 16.18
CA VAL A 117 12.25 2.48 14.73
C VAL A 117 13.07 3.74 14.41
N GLU A 118 12.90 4.82 15.18
CA GLU A 118 13.64 6.09 15.00
C GLU A 118 15.15 5.91 15.21
N LYS A 119 15.54 5.09 16.19
CA LYS A 119 16.96 4.82 16.54
C LYS A 119 17.60 3.73 15.70
N MET A 120 16.86 3.07 14.82
CA MET A 120 17.41 2.00 13.98
C MET A 120 18.56 2.49 13.12
N GLN A 121 19.54 1.62 12.95
CA GLN A 121 20.70 1.85 12.08
C GLN A 121 20.94 0.60 11.24
N TYR A 122 21.47 0.82 10.03
CA TYR A 122 21.96 -0.28 9.21
C TYR A 122 23.27 -0.82 9.78
N MET A 123 23.26 -2.09 10.16
CA MET A 123 24.45 -2.85 10.52
C MET A 123 24.66 -3.92 9.44
N GLY A 124 25.55 -3.61 8.48
CA GLY A 124 25.62 -4.34 7.21
C GLY A 124 24.34 -4.13 6.39
N HIS A 125 23.67 -5.21 5.98
CA HIS A 125 22.41 -5.15 5.19
C HIS A 125 21.13 -5.24 6.04
N LYS A 126 21.23 -5.16 7.37
CA LYS A 126 20.07 -5.32 8.27
C LYS A 126 19.88 -4.10 9.15
N LEU A 127 18.63 -3.62 9.23
CA LEU A 127 18.23 -2.65 10.24
C LEU A 127 18.26 -3.30 11.63
N LYS A 128 18.78 -2.59 12.61
CA LYS A 128 18.81 -3.03 14.01
C LYS A 128 18.43 -1.90 14.94
N CYS A 129 17.61 -2.22 15.95
CA CYS A 129 17.39 -1.39 17.13
C CYS A 129 18.00 -2.09 18.32
N ASN A 130 19.03 -1.50 18.93
CA ASN A 130 19.85 -2.12 19.99
C ASN A 130 20.38 -3.48 19.49
N ASN A 131 20.24 -4.55 20.25
CA ASN A 131 20.69 -5.90 19.84
C ASN A 131 19.60 -6.71 19.09
N ASN A 132 18.45 -6.11 18.78
CA ASN A 132 17.35 -6.79 18.12
C ASN A 132 17.43 -6.67 16.58
N THR A 133 17.16 -7.78 15.90
CA THR A 133 17.08 -7.86 14.44
C THR A 133 15.84 -7.15 13.94
N GLY A 134 16.04 -6.22 13.02
CA GLY A 134 15.23 -5.61 11.97
C GLY A 134 13.70 -5.60 11.97
N VAL A 135 13.00 -6.17 12.95
CA VAL A 135 11.54 -6.22 13.02
C VAL A 135 11.10 -5.71 14.39
N VAL A 136 10.37 -4.60 14.39
CA VAL A 136 9.87 -3.97 15.62
C VAL A 136 8.40 -4.33 15.89
N PHE A 137 7.62 -4.50 14.83
CA PHE A 137 6.20 -4.79 14.93
C PHE A 137 5.94 -6.29 15.09
N THR A 138 4.80 -6.61 15.71
CA THR A 138 4.26 -7.97 15.85
C THR A 138 3.10 -8.19 14.89
N GLU A 139 2.68 -9.44 14.70
CA GLU A 139 1.48 -9.75 13.92
C GLU A 139 0.24 -9.08 14.50
N SER A 140 0.12 -9.05 15.84
CA SER A 140 -1.01 -8.39 16.51
C SER A 140 -1.03 -6.87 16.28
N ASP A 141 0.12 -6.24 16.08
CA ASP A 141 0.17 -4.84 15.70
C ASP A 141 -0.39 -4.64 14.29
N LEU A 142 0.04 -5.46 13.32
CA LEU A 142 -0.41 -5.35 11.93
C LEU A 142 -1.83 -5.87 11.68
N PHE A 143 -2.46 -6.53 12.63
CA PHE A 143 -3.90 -6.81 12.57
C PHE A 143 -4.77 -5.63 13.03
N LYS A 144 -4.18 -4.56 13.58
CA LYS A 144 -4.92 -3.31 13.86
C LYS A 144 -5.15 -2.55 12.56
N PRO A 145 -6.40 -2.29 12.16
CA PRO A 145 -6.71 -1.58 10.92
C PRO A 145 -5.96 -0.25 10.81
N GLU A 146 -5.93 0.53 11.89
CA GLU A 146 -5.32 1.85 11.95
C GLU A 146 -3.83 1.80 11.60
N LEU A 147 -3.09 0.88 12.19
CA LEU A 147 -1.66 0.74 11.91
C LEU A 147 -1.41 0.19 10.52
N ASN A 148 -2.15 -0.84 10.13
CA ASN A 148 -1.97 -1.52 8.85
C ASN A 148 -2.20 -0.57 7.68
N ILE A 149 -3.29 0.22 7.72
CA ILE A 149 -3.63 1.21 6.70
C ILE A 149 -2.60 2.35 6.70
N ALA A 150 -2.17 2.85 7.88
CA ALA A 150 -1.17 3.93 7.96
C ALA A 150 0.18 3.51 7.37
N ILE A 151 0.69 2.33 7.72
CA ILE A 151 1.94 1.82 7.15
C ILE A 151 1.80 1.53 5.66
N GLY A 152 0.67 0.96 5.23
CA GLY A 152 0.38 0.75 3.81
C GLY A 152 0.35 2.06 3.02
N ALA A 153 -0.20 3.12 3.60
CA ALA A 153 -0.23 4.46 2.99
C ALA A 153 1.19 5.07 2.89
N ILE A 154 2.01 4.93 3.93
CA ILE A 154 3.43 5.35 3.88
C ILE A 154 4.15 4.63 2.73
N TYR A 155 3.97 3.33 2.60
CA TYR A 155 4.58 2.56 1.51
C TYR A 155 4.07 3.00 0.14
N LEU A 156 2.75 3.17 -0.02
CA LEU A 156 2.16 3.68 -1.26
C LEU A 156 2.66 5.09 -1.59
N GLY A 157 2.73 6.00 -0.62
CA GLY A 157 3.25 7.36 -0.80
C GLY A 157 4.68 7.36 -1.34
N GLN A 158 5.55 6.52 -0.80
CA GLN A 158 6.93 6.37 -1.32
C GLN A 158 6.96 5.85 -2.76
N LEU A 159 6.06 4.93 -3.12
CA LEU A 159 5.99 4.39 -4.48
C LEU A 159 5.36 5.41 -5.46
N ILE A 160 4.40 6.21 -5.00
CA ILE A 160 3.83 7.32 -5.77
C ILE A 160 4.94 8.33 -6.09
N ASP A 161 5.71 8.79 -5.10
CA ASP A 161 6.84 9.70 -5.32
C ASP A 161 7.84 9.13 -6.32
N LYS A 162 8.17 7.85 -6.17
CA LYS A 162 9.11 7.16 -7.07
C LYS A 162 8.63 7.10 -8.52
N HIS A 163 7.32 7.01 -8.73
CA HIS A 163 6.72 6.79 -10.04
C HIS A 163 5.85 7.95 -10.53
N THR A 164 6.09 9.15 -10.01
CA THR A 164 5.52 10.39 -10.54
C THR A 164 6.40 10.90 -11.68
N GLU A 165 5.83 11.07 -12.85
CA GLU A 165 6.46 11.57 -14.08
C GLU A 165 5.79 12.91 -14.45
N GLY A 166 6.47 14.04 -14.20
CA GLY A 166 5.84 15.36 -14.29
C GLY A 166 4.67 15.47 -13.32
N ASP A 167 3.47 15.79 -13.83
CA ASP A 167 2.25 15.91 -13.03
C ASP A 167 1.43 14.61 -12.94
N GLN A 168 1.93 13.51 -13.53
CA GLN A 168 1.20 12.25 -13.61
C GLN A 168 1.82 11.17 -12.73
N VAL A 169 0.99 10.52 -11.94
CA VAL A 169 1.37 9.31 -11.20
C VAL A 169 1.20 8.09 -12.10
N ARG A 170 2.25 7.32 -12.26
CA ARG A 170 2.25 6.06 -13.01
C ARG A 170 1.77 4.92 -12.10
N ILE A 171 0.45 4.86 -11.89
CA ILE A 171 -0.20 3.86 -11.02
C ILE A 171 0.14 2.42 -11.46
N ASP A 172 0.26 2.15 -12.75
CA ASP A 172 0.71 0.88 -13.30
C ASP A 172 2.09 0.46 -12.75
N LYS A 173 3.01 1.41 -12.60
CA LYS A 173 4.34 1.18 -12.01
C LYS A 173 4.30 1.08 -10.48
N VAL A 174 3.49 1.92 -9.83
CA VAL A 174 3.28 1.90 -8.38
C VAL A 174 2.85 0.50 -7.92
N VAL A 175 1.82 -0.06 -8.56
CA VAL A 175 1.28 -1.37 -8.16
C VAL A 175 2.21 -2.54 -8.47
N ILE A 176 3.05 -2.46 -9.49
CA ILE A 176 4.11 -3.46 -9.72
C ILE A 176 5.06 -3.50 -8.53
N ASN A 177 5.53 -2.34 -8.06
CA ASN A 177 6.44 -2.29 -6.93
C ASN A 177 5.73 -2.60 -5.60
N TYR A 178 4.45 -2.31 -5.46
CA TYR A 178 3.70 -2.72 -4.28
C TYR A 178 3.60 -4.26 -4.20
N ASN A 179 3.16 -4.90 -5.28
CA ASN A 179 2.98 -6.36 -5.35
C ASN A 179 4.32 -7.14 -5.32
N ARG A 180 5.37 -6.63 -5.96
CA ARG A 180 6.66 -7.33 -6.13
C ARG A 180 7.79 -6.83 -5.25
N GLY A 181 7.53 -5.80 -4.42
CA GLY A 181 8.53 -5.12 -3.59
C GLY A 181 9.14 -3.89 -4.27
N ALA A 182 9.53 -2.92 -3.44
CA ALA A 182 10.00 -1.58 -3.85
C ALA A 182 11.18 -1.59 -4.83
N PHE A 183 12.01 -2.63 -4.82
CA PHE A 183 13.19 -2.76 -5.67
C PHE A 183 12.96 -3.62 -6.91
N ALA A 184 11.75 -4.14 -7.11
CA ALA A 184 11.44 -4.92 -8.32
C ALA A 184 11.63 -4.05 -9.57
N LYS A 185 12.24 -4.64 -10.60
CA LYS A 185 12.41 -3.96 -11.89
C LYS A 185 11.06 -3.73 -12.54
N VAL A 186 10.79 -2.47 -12.90
CA VAL A 186 9.56 -2.04 -13.56
C VAL A 186 9.86 -1.79 -15.04
N PRO A 187 9.03 -2.30 -15.97
CA PRO A 187 9.21 -2.05 -17.39
C PRO A 187 9.11 -0.56 -17.74
N VAL A 188 9.78 -0.18 -18.84
CA VAL A 188 9.69 1.16 -19.42
C VAL A 188 8.61 1.14 -20.51
N GLY A 189 7.90 2.26 -20.67
CA GLY A 189 6.90 2.45 -21.72
C GLY A 189 5.58 3.04 -21.23
N ASN A 190 4.60 3.13 -22.10
CA ASN A 190 3.23 3.52 -21.73
C ASN A 190 2.54 2.41 -20.91
N PRO A 191 1.39 2.66 -20.27
CA PRO A 191 0.73 1.68 -19.39
C PRO A 191 0.46 0.33 -20.05
N GLU A 192 0.04 0.30 -21.33
CA GLU A 192 -0.20 -0.95 -22.07
C GLU A 192 1.10 -1.76 -22.28
N GLN A 193 2.21 -1.09 -22.57
CA GLN A 193 3.51 -1.73 -22.70
C GLN A 193 3.99 -2.26 -21.35
N VAL A 194 3.86 -1.46 -20.27
CA VAL A 194 4.19 -1.86 -18.91
C VAL A 194 3.37 -3.07 -18.48
N TYR A 195 2.06 -3.08 -18.74
CA TYR A 195 1.18 -4.22 -18.48
C TYR A 195 1.67 -5.50 -19.18
N LYS A 196 1.93 -5.43 -20.48
CA LYS A 196 2.40 -6.59 -21.27
C LYS A 196 3.72 -7.15 -20.77
N LEU A 197 4.61 -6.27 -20.29
CA LEU A 197 5.96 -6.59 -19.83
C LEU A 197 6.09 -6.78 -18.32
N ALA A 198 5.00 -6.71 -17.57
CA ALA A 198 5.00 -6.73 -16.09
C ALA A 198 5.45 -8.07 -15.45
N GLY A 199 5.95 -9.00 -16.25
CA GLY A 199 6.57 -10.25 -15.79
C GLY A 199 5.58 -11.38 -15.67
N ASN A 200 5.05 -11.68 -14.48
CA ASN A 200 4.15 -12.80 -14.26
C ASN A 200 2.66 -12.42 -14.41
N LEU A 201 1.81 -13.46 -14.49
CA LEU A 201 0.35 -13.29 -14.61
C LEU A 201 -0.25 -12.59 -13.39
N GLU A 202 0.25 -12.88 -12.19
CA GLU A 202 -0.22 -12.27 -10.94
C GLU A 202 -0.10 -10.75 -10.98
N THR A 203 1.07 -10.23 -11.34
CA THR A 203 1.31 -8.78 -11.43
C THR A 203 0.45 -8.14 -12.53
N ARG A 204 0.29 -8.80 -13.69
CA ARG A 204 -0.61 -8.32 -14.75
C ARG A 204 -2.06 -8.27 -14.27
N ASN A 205 -2.53 -9.32 -13.59
CA ASN A 205 -3.86 -9.35 -13.01
C ASN A 205 -4.04 -8.23 -11.97
N TYR A 206 -3.02 -7.94 -11.18
CA TYR A 206 -3.06 -6.85 -10.20
C TYR A 206 -3.28 -5.49 -10.89
N ILE A 207 -2.52 -5.20 -11.94
CA ILE A 207 -2.71 -3.96 -12.74
C ILE A 207 -4.14 -3.91 -13.33
N ALA A 208 -4.61 -5.00 -13.92
CA ALA A 208 -5.92 -5.06 -14.54
C ALA A 208 -7.06 -4.94 -13.53
N LYS A 209 -6.93 -5.56 -12.33
CA LYS A 209 -7.89 -5.41 -11.22
C LYS A 209 -8.02 -3.96 -10.79
N LEU A 210 -6.91 -3.25 -10.65
CA LEU A 210 -6.90 -1.88 -10.18
C LEU A 210 -7.29 -0.89 -11.29
N ALA A 211 -6.62 -0.97 -12.43
CA ALA A 211 -6.56 0.10 -13.44
C ALA A 211 -7.01 -0.33 -14.85
N GLY A 212 -7.55 -1.54 -15.02
CA GLY A 212 -8.12 -2.02 -16.27
C GLY A 212 -9.55 -1.54 -16.51
N VAL A 213 -10.12 -1.98 -17.62
CA VAL A 213 -11.55 -1.80 -17.93
C VAL A 213 -12.35 -2.52 -16.84
N ASN A 214 -13.33 -1.84 -16.20
CA ASN A 214 -14.02 -2.31 -15.00
C ASN A 214 -13.09 -2.54 -13.78
N GLY A 215 -11.88 -1.98 -13.78
CA GLY A 215 -11.00 -1.99 -12.62
C GLY A 215 -11.53 -1.12 -11.48
N ILE A 216 -11.05 -1.36 -10.27
CA ILE A 216 -11.56 -0.70 -9.04
C ILE A 216 -11.49 0.82 -9.16
N MET A 217 -10.40 1.38 -9.71
CA MET A 217 -10.23 2.83 -9.87
C MET A 217 -11.17 3.48 -10.90
N THR A 218 -11.91 2.71 -11.67
CA THR A 218 -12.98 3.25 -12.54
C THR A 218 -14.31 3.42 -11.80
N ARG A 219 -14.39 2.93 -10.55
CA ARG A 219 -15.60 2.86 -9.71
C ARG A 219 -15.48 3.69 -8.42
N ALA A 220 -14.28 4.12 -8.06
CA ALA A 220 -13.98 4.87 -6.84
C ALA A 220 -14.13 6.38 -7.01
#